data_2da369c4f9eb45a1be0b4f96728d5ec3
#
_entry.id   2da369c4f9eb45a1be0b4f96728d5ec3
#
_cell.length_a   1.000
_cell.length_b   1.000
_cell.length_c   1.000
_cell.angle_alpha   90.00
_cell.angle_beta   90.00
_cell.angle_gamma   90.00
#
_symmetry.space_group_name_H-M   'P 1'
#
loop_
_entity.id
_entity.type
_entity.pdbx_description
1 polymer ?
#
loop_
_entity_poly.entity_id
_entity_poly.type
_entity_poly.pdbx_seq_one_letter_code
_entity_poly.pdbx_strand_id
1 'polypeptide(L)'
;MSNLKSEVIRYSKKLNSTNLSALRSGNISVRTKENGVEGFYITPSGRKYSSLKNKDIVFVSLKGIFDKKKGIPSSEWRFHQDIYVNKKQAKAVVHAHSTCATAVSSHQKNIPAFHYMVAVAGGFDIKCSKYATFGTKNLSRNIIKALKNRTACLIANHGQVAFGKNLEQTFELAQEVENIC
;
A
#
# COMPACT_ATOMS: atom_id res chain seq x y z
N MET A 1 -17.35 -15.88 6.91
CA MET A 1 -16.73 -14.61 6.42
C MET A 1 -15.34 -14.52 7.01
N SER A 2 -14.30 -14.37 6.18
CA SER A 2 -12.94 -14.19 6.68
C SER A 2 -12.85 -12.91 7.52
N ASN A 3 -12.15 -12.98 8.65
CA ASN A 3 -11.93 -11.80 9.47
C ASN A 3 -10.89 -10.90 8.77
N LEU A 4 -11.32 -9.79 8.18
CA LEU A 4 -10.46 -8.85 7.44
C LEU A 4 -9.24 -8.38 8.23
N LYS A 5 -9.35 -8.25 9.57
CA LYS A 5 -8.20 -7.91 10.42
C LYS A 5 -7.16 -9.03 10.41
N SER A 6 -7.61 -10.29 10.45
CA SER A 6 -6.72 -11.46 10.35
C SER A 6 -6.06 -11.55 8.98
N GLU A 7 -6.75 -11.16 7.90
CA GLU A 7 -6.15 -11.08 6.56
C GLU A 7 -5.06 -10.01 6.50
N VAL A 8 -5.32 -8.81 7.02
CA VAL A 8 -4.30 -7.74 7.10
C VAL A 8 -3.06 -8.24 7.85
N ILE A 9 -3.24 -8.94 8.99
CA ILE A 9 -2.12 -9.53 9.74
C ILE A 9 -1.38 -10.58 8.92
N ARG A 10 -2.10 -11.49 8.27
CA ARG A 10 -1.50 -12.55 7.46
C ARG A 10 -0.63 -11.99 6.36
N TYR A 11 -1.13 -11.01 5.61
CA TYR A 11 -0.38 -10.40 4.51
C TYR A 11 0.74 -9.46 5.00
N SER A 12 0.60 -8.79 6.14
CA SER A 12 1.71 -8.03 6.72
C SER A 12 2.87 -8.91 7.17
N LYS A 13 2.59 -10.12 7.67
CA LYS A 13 3.65 -11.13 7.92
C LYS A 13 4.30 -11.60 6.61
N LYS A 14 3.52 -11.75 5.53
CA LYS A 14 4.04 -12.10 4.20
C LYS A 14 5.00 -11.04 3.65
N LEU A 15 4.82 -9.74 3.94
CA LEU A 15 5.79 -8.70 3.54
C LEU A 15 7.22 -9.07 3.97
N ASN A 16 7.39 -9.59 5.19
CA ASN A 16 8.71 -10.02 5.67
C ASN A 16 9.15 -11.36 5.08
N SER A 17 8.25 -12.36 5.03
CA SER A 17 8.62 -13.71 4.57
C SER A 17 8.90 -13.80 3.07
N THR A 18 8.44 -12.83 2.28
CA THR A 18 8.69 -12.73 0.82
C THR A 18 9.70 -11.64 0.46
N ASN A 19 10.38 -11.06 1.43
CA ASN A 19 11.35 -9.98 1.25
C ASN A 19 10.80 -8.70 0.57
N LEU A 20 9.47 -8.53 0.53
CA LEU A 20 8.88 -7.29 0.02
C LEU A 20 9.09 -6.10 0.96
N SER A 21 9.28 -6.34 2.24
CA SER A 21 9.65 -5.29 3.20
C SER A 21 10.39 -5.88 4.39
N ALA A 22 11.48 -5.25 4.77
CA ALA A 22 12.24 -5.63 5.96
C ALA A 22 11.56 -5.11 7.24
N LEU A 23 11.69 -5.87 8.33
CA LEU A 23 11.33 -5.44 9.70
C LEU A 23 9.88 -4.96 9.85
N ARG A 24 9.65 -3.65 9.90
CA ARG A 24 8.38 -2.96 10.17
C ARG A 24 8.03 -1.97 9.07
N SER A 25 8.81 -1.94 7.99
CA SER A 25 8.56 -1.08 6.84
C SER A 25 7.46 -1.65 5.95
N GLY A 26 6.86 -0.78 5.16
CA GLY A 26 5.66 -1.11 4.41
C GLY A 26 4.40 -1.09 5.27
N ASN A 27 3.25 -1.25 4.65
CA ASN A 27 1.96 -1.30 5.33
C ASN A 27 0.88 -1.86 4.41
N ILE A 28 -0.15 -2.43 5.02
CA ILE A 28 -1.24 -3.10 4.30
C ILE A 28 -2.56 -2.60 4.84
N SER A 29 -3.52 -2.40 3.93
CA SER A 29 -4.89 -2.07 4.32
C SER A 29 -5.92 -2.80 3.46
N VAL A 30 -7.14 -2.89 3.99
CA VAL A 30 -8.30 -3.45 3.31
C VAL A 30 -9.52 -2.56 3.56
N ARG A 31 -10.24 -2.23 2.47
CA ARG A 31 -11.49 -1.46 2.55
C ARG A 31 -12.53 -2.24 3.33
N THR A 32 -13.24 -1.55 4.21
CA THR A 32 -14.31 -2.13 5.03
C THR A 32 -15.32 -1.06 5.46
N LYS A 33 -16.32 -1.52 6.21
CA LYS A 33 -17.27 -0.67 6.91
C LYS A 33 -17.32 -1.11 8.38
N GLU A 34 -17.15 -0.18 9.30
CA GLU A 34 -17.23 -0.43 10.74
C GLU A 34 -18.32 0.47 11.34
N ASN A 35 -19.31 -0.12 12.05
CA ASN A 35 -20.45 0.59 12.65
C ASN A 35 -21.17 1.55 11.67
N GLY A 36 -21.36 1.11 10.42
CA GLY A 36 -22.03 1.91 9.40
C GLY A 36 -21.12 2.92 8.68
N VAL A 37 -19.86 3.13 9.13
CA VAL A 37 -18.92 4.10 8.57
C VAL A 37 -18.00 3.44 7.54
N GLU A 38 -17.95 3.97 6.32
CA GLU A 38 -17.01 3.56 5.28
C GLU A 38 -15.58 3.91 5.66
N GLY A 39 -14.65 2.96 5.50
CA GLY A 39 -13.24 3.15 5.86
C GLY A 39 -12.38 1.97 5.43
N PHE A 40 -11.30 1.77 6.14
CA PHE A 40 -10.38 0.67 5.92
C PHE A 40 -9.67 0.26 7.22
N TYR A 41 -9.36 -1.03 7.33
CA TYR A 41 -8.41 -1.53 8.32
C TYR A 41 -7.01 -1.39 7.78
N ILE A 42 -6.07 -0.94 8.64
CA ILE A 42 -4.66 -0.76 8.29
C ILE A 42 -3.75 -1.26 9.41
N THR A 43 -2.55 -1.72 9.04
CA THR A 43 -1.48 -2.03 9.98
C THR A 43 -1.14 -0.83 10.87
N PRO A 44 -0.84 -1.07 12.16
CA PRO A 44 -0.47 0.00 13.10
C PRO A 44 0.94 0.52 12.84
N SER A 45 1.22 1.74 13.31
CA SER A 45 2.55 2.32 13.29
C SER A 45 3.52 1.60 14.22
N GLY A 46 4.74 1.35 13.76
CA GLY A 46 5.89 0.93 14.57
C GLY A 46 5.82 -0.46 15.22
N ARG A 47 4.84 -1.30 14.89
CA ARG A 47 4.68 -2.65 15.46
C ARG A 47 5.33 -3.73 14.59
N LYS A 48 5.97 -4.71 15.23
CA LYS A 48 6.47 -5.91 14.52
C LYS A 48 5.30 -6.73 14.00
N TYR A 49 5.30 -7.11 12.73
CA TYR A 49 4.20 -7.87 12.11
C TYR A 49 4.01 -9.26 12.73
N SER A 50 5.10 -9.90 13.18
CA SER A 50 5.06 -11.21 13.86
C SER A 50 4.21 -11.20 15.14
N SER A 51 4.13 -10.06 15.83
CA SER A 51 3.41 -9.91 17.11
C SER A 51 2.00 -9.34 17.01
N LEU A 52 1.53 -9.01 15.79
CA LEU A 52 0.22 -8.39 15.59
C LEU A 52 -0.94 -9.32 15.98
N LYS A 53 -1.92 -8.74 16.65
CA LYS A 53 -3.22 -9.33 16.99
C LYS A 53 -4.34 -8.49 16.36
N ASN A 54 -5.54 -9.05 16.23
CA ASN A 54 -6.69 -8.34 15.63
C ASN A 54 -7.00 -6.99 16.30
N LYS A 55 -6.78 -6.87 17.60
CA LYS A 55 -6.96 -5.61 18.34
C LYS A 55 -5.97 -4.51 17.96
N ASP A 56 -4.84 -4.87 17.35
CA ASP A 56 -3.80 -3.92 16.95
C ASP A 56 -4.10 -3.29 15.57
N ILE A 57 -4.99 -3.90 14.77
CA ILE A 57 -5.38 -3.39 13.46
C ILE A 57 -6.32 -2.21 13.63
N VAL A 58 -5.95 -1.08 13.05
CA VAL A 58 -6.64 0.20 13.24
C VAL A 58 -7.65 0.44 12.14
N PHE A 59 -8.86 0.88 12.51
CA PHE A 59 -9.84 1.39 11.56
C PHE A 59 -9.60 2.87 11.31
N VAL A 60 -9.59 3.27 10.03
CA VAL A 60 -9.55 4.66 9.59
C VAL A 60 -10.71 4.90 8.64
N SER A 61 -11.54 5.89 8.91
CA SER A 61 -12.65 6.25 8.02
C SER A 61 -12.15 6.88 6.71
N LEU A 62 -12.97 6.88 5.65
CA LEU A 62 -12.63 7.59 4.41
C LEU A 62 -12.53 9.12 4.59
N LYS A 63 -12.96 9.66 5.74
CA LYS A 63 -12.74 11.06 6.13
C LYS A 63 -11.42 11.28 6.91
N GLY A 64 -10.63 10.21 7.11
CA GLY A 64 -9.35 10.28 7.85
C GLY A 64 -9.50 10.35 9.37
N ILE A 65 -10.65 9.93 9.90
CA ILE A 65 -10.92 9.90 11.34
C ILE A 65 -10.62 8.50 11.87
N PHE A 66 -9.90 8.42 12.99
CA PHE A 66 -9.63 7.19 13.73
C PHE A 66 -9.61 7.45 15.23
N ASP A 67 -9.92 6.43 16.02
CA ASP A 67 -9.90 6.49 17.46
C ASP A 67 -8.48 6.20 18.01
N LYS A 68 -7.80 7.25 18.49
CA LYS A 68 -6.44 7.14 19.04
C LYS A 68 -6.37 6.20 20.25
N LYS A 69 -7.47 6.00 20.98
CA LYS A 69 -7.51 5.06 22.12
C LYS A 69 -7.47 3.60 21.66
N LYS A 70 -7.94 3.33 20.44
CA LYS A 70 -7.91 1.99 19.83
C LYS A 70 -6.60 1.70 19.09
N GLY A 71 -5.76 2.70 18.84
CA GLY A 71 -4.46 2.56 18.21
C GLY A 71 -4.09 3.71 17.27
N ILE A 72 -2.83 3.70 16.85
CA ILE A 72 -2.29 4.67 15.91
C ILE A 72 -2.04 3.94 14.59
N PRO A 73 -2.70 4.33 13.48
CA PRO A 73 -2.47 3.70 12.17
C PRO A 73 -1.06 3.97 11.67
N SER A 74 -0.60 3.21 10.68
CA SER A 74 0.64 3.54 9.95
C SER A 74 0.71 5.03 9.66
N SER A 75 1.89 5.62 9.82
CA SER A 75 2.14 7.05 9.49
C SER A 75 1.73 7.41 8.06
N GLU A 76 1.63 6.41 7.20
CA GLU A 76 1.33 6.56 5.77
C GLU A 76 -0.14 6.31 5.41
N TRP A 77 -1.03 6.21 6.39
CA TRP A 77 -2.46 5.97 6.19
C TRP A 77 -3.12 6.93 5.18
N ARG A 78 -2.55 8.14 4.99
CA ARG A 78 -3.12 9.18 4.13
C ARG A 78 -3.19 8.75 2.67
N PHE A 79 -2.14 8.19 2.10
CA PHE A 79 -2.20 7.75 0.71
C PHE A 79 -3.09 6.50 0.54
N HIS A 80 -3.21 5.63 1.56
CA HIS A 80 -4.22 4.57 1.53
C HIS A 80 -5.63 5.15 1.45
N GLN A 81 -5.94 6.13 2.30
CA GLN A 81 -7.21 6.85 2.28
C GLN A 81 -7.47 7.44 0.89
N ASP A 82 -6.51 8.21 0.36
CA ASP A 82 -6.69 8.87 -0.93
C ASP A 82 -6.82 7.88 -2.09
N ILE A 83 -6.14 6.72 -2.03
CA ILE A 83 -6.36 5.63 -2.99
C ILE A 83 -7.82 5.16 -2.90
N TYR A 84 -8.34 4.87 -1.71
CA TYR A 84 -9.74 4.41 -1.56
C TYR A 84 -10.77 5.46 -1.98
N VAL A 85 -10.49 6.74 -1.74
CA VAL A 85 -11.38 7.83 -2.15
C VAL A 85 -11.39 8.01 -3.68
N ASN A 86 -10.22 7.97 -4.32
CA ASN A 86 -10.07 8.26 -5.76
C ASN A 86 -10.23 7.02 -6.66
N LYS A 87 -10.10 5.80 -6.10
CA LYS A 87 -10.17 4.52 -6.82
C LYS A 87 -11.27 3.65 -6.21
N LYS A 88 -12.51 3.81 -6.67
CA LYS A 88 -13.68 3.08 -6.12
C LYS A 88 -13.52 1.54 -6.20
N GLN A 89 -12.78 1.05 -7.20
CA GLN A 89 -12.47 -0.36 -7.39
C GLN A 89 -11.43 -0.90 -6.40
N ALA A 90 -10.65 -0.02 -5.73
CA ALA A 90 -9.66 -0.45 -4.74
C ALA A 90 -10.35 -1.03 -3.51
N LYS A 91 -10.07 -2.30 -3.22
CA LYS A 91 -10.51 -3.00 -2.01
C LYS A 91 -9.36 -3.32 -1.07
N ALA A 92 -8.13 -3.36 -1.59
CA ALA A 92 -6.91 -3.57 -0.82
C ALA A 92 -5.79 -2.66 -1.34
N VAL A 93 -4.87 -2.30 -0.45
CA VAL A 93 -3.64 -1.55 -0.77
C VAL A 93 -2.47 -2.21 -0.07
N VAL A 94 -1.39 -2.44 -0.82
CA VAL A 94 -0.10 -2.94 -0.34
C VAL A 94 0.97 -1.91 -0.66
N HIS A 95 1.68 -1.47 0.35
CA HIS A 95 2.87 -0.64 0.23
C HIS A 95 4.07 -1.42 0.74
N ALA A 96 5.16 -1.41 -0.02
CA ALA A 96 6.36 -2.16 0.27
C ALA A 96 7.63 -1.34 -0.01
N HIS A 97 8.65 -1.59 0.82
CA HIS A 97 10.02 -1.12 0.62
C HIS A 97 10.90 -2.26 0.08
N SER A 98 10.45 -2.89 -0.98
CA SER A 98 11.15 -4.01 -1.58
C SER A 98 12.43 -3.55 -2.28
N THR A 99 13.44 -4.40 -2.32
CA THR A 99 14.82 -4.01 -2.61
C THR A 99 14.97 -3.39 -4.00
N CYS A 100 14.48 -4.08 -5.05
CA CYS A 100 14.61 -3.62 -6.42
C CYS A 100 13.73 -2.38 -6.67
N ALA A 101 12.46 -2.39 -6.25
CA ALA A 101 11.57 -1.24 -6.42
C ALA A 101 12.11 0.00 -5.68
N THR A 102 12.72 -0.16 -4.49
CA THR A 102 13.35 0.94 -3.76
C THR A 102 14.56 1.48 -4.52
N ALA A 103 15.44 0.59 -5.00
CA ALA A 103 16.64 0.96 -5.77
C ALA A 103 16.24 1.71 -7.06
N VAL A 104 15.31 1.15 -7.84
CA VAL A 104 14.84 1.77 -9.09
C VAL A 104 14.12 3.10 -8.81
N SER A 105 13.35 3.20 -7.74
CA SER A 105 12.64 4.42 -7.35
C SER A 105 13.60 5.60 -7.04
N SER A 106 14.84 5.30 -6.64
CA SER A 106 15.85 6.33 -6.36
C SER A 106 16.27 7.11 -7.61
N HIS A 107 16.13 6.52 -8.80
CA HIS A 107 16.35 7.21 -10.06
C HIS A 107 15.24 8.19 -10.44
N GLN A 108 14.09 8.15 -9.73
CA GLN A 108 12.91 9.01 -9.95
C GLN A 108 12.37 8.96 -11.39
N LYS A 109 12.58 7.84 -12.08
CA LYS A 109 12.14 7.59 -13.46
C LYS A 109 11.05 6.53 -13.49
N ASN A 110 10.20 6.60 -14.51
CA ASN A 110 9.24 5.53 -14.78
C ASN A 110 9.98 4.28 -15.28
N ILE A 111 9.44 3.10 -15.01
CA ILE A 111 9.84 1.86 -15.66
C ILE A 111 9.17 1.84 -17.04
N PRO A 112 9.95 1.82 -18.16
CA PRO A 112 9.40 1.79 -19.51
C PRO A 112 8.85 0.41 -19.90
N ALA A 113 8.22 0.32 -21.05
CA ALA A 113 7.70 -0.93 -21.64
C ALA A 113 8.82 -1.83 -22.17
N PHE A 114 9.71 -2.34 -21.33
CA PHE A 114 10.80 -3.23 -21.71
C PHE A 114 10.46 -4.72 -21.58
N HIS A 115 9.39 -5.03 -20.86
CA HIS A 115 8.90 -6.39 -20.63
C HIS A 115 7.37 -6.39 -20.61
N TYR A 116 6.72 -7.47 -21.13
CA TYR A 116 5.26 -7.51 -21.23
C TYR A 116 4.56 -7.42 -19.86
N MET A 117 5.19 -7.91 -18.80
CA MET A 117 4.64 -7.84 -17.43
C MET A 117 4.52 -6.42 -16.88
N VAL A 118 5.13 -5.40 -17.49
CA VAL A 118 4.87 -3.99 -17.12
C VAL A 118 3.37 -3.68 -17.21
N ALA A 119 2.64 -4.35 -18.11
CA ALA A 119 1.20 -4.18 -18.29
C ALA A 119 0.35 -4.56 -17.06
N VAL A 120 0.86 -5.38 -16.12
CA VAL A 120 0.12 -5.75 -14.88
C VAL A 120 -0.18 -4.54 -14.00
N ALA A 121 0.63 -3.48 -14.10
CA ALA A 121 0.39 -2.22 -13.42
C ALA A 121 -0.72 -1.35 -14.06
N GLY A 122 -1.38 -1.85 -15.11
CA GLY A 122 -2.52 -1.20 -15.76
C GLY A 122 -2.17 -0.29 -16.93
N GLY A 123 -0.97 -0.43 -17.52
CA GLY A 123 -0.58 0.36 -18.70
C GLY A 123 0.77 -0.05 -19.28
N PHE A 124 1.32 0.77 -20.15
CA PHE A 124 2.58 0.50 -20.87
C PHE A 124 3.84 0.91 -20.08
N ASP A 125 3.71 1.48 -18.89
CA ASP A 125 4.81 1.83 -18.00
C ASP A 125 4.36 1.72 -16.53
N ILE A 126 5.32 1.60 -15.60
CA ILE A 126 5.08 1.79 -14.17
C ILE A 126 5.57 3.20 -13.81
N LYS A 127 4.65 4.06 -13.41
CA LYS A 127 4.97 5.44 -13.06
C LYS A 127 5.77 5.51 -11.76
N CYS A 128 6.72 6.46 -11.69
CA CYS A 128 7.35 6.86 -10.43
C CYS A 128 6.72 8.18 -9.96
N SER A 129 6.21 8.21 -8.73
CA SER A 129 5.67 9.46 -8.17
C SER A 129 6.79 10.44 -7.88
N LYS A 130 6.49 11.74 -7.87
CA LYS A 130 7.44 12.75 -7.37
C LYS A 130 7.72 12.51 -5.88
N TYR A 131 8.95 12.78 -5.46
CA TYR A 131 9.34 12.72 -4.05
C TYR A 131 8.51 13.69 -3.20
N ALA A 132 8.20 13.27 -2.00
CA ALA A 132 7.73 14.09 -0.88
C ALA A 132 7.96 13.31 0.41
N THR A 133 8.07 14.01 1.54
CA THR A 133 8.26 13.40 2.85
C THR A 133 7.12 12.43 3.18
N PHE A 134 7.46 11.27 3.75
CA PHE A 134 6.49 10.23 4.13
C PHE A 134 5.40 10.78 5.07
N GLY A 135 4.20 10.21 4.99
CA GLY A 135 3.04 10.60 5.82
C GLY A 135 2.40 11.95 5.46
N THR A 136 2.96 12.72 4.49
CA THR A 136 2.45 14.03 4.12
C THR A 136 1.32 13.96 3.09
N LYS A 137 0.48 15.01 3.04
CA LYS A 137 -0.53 15.19 1.99
C LYS A 137 0.11 15.34 0.59
N ASN A 138 1.33 15.88 0.51
CA ASN A 138 2.06 16.03 -0.75
C ASN A 138 2.43 14.68 -1.33
N LEU A 139 2.96 13.75 -0.50
CA LEU A 139 3.24 12.38 -0.93
C LEU A 139 1.97 11.70 -1.46
N SER A 140 0.89 11.77 -0.70
CA SER A 140 -0.38 11.18 -1.11
C SER A 140 -0.85 11.72 -2.46
N ARG A 141 -0.82 13.03 -2.66
CA ARG A 141 -1.16 13.68 -3.94
C ARG A 141 -0.29 13.20 -5.10
N ASN A 142 1.02 13.06 -4.88
CA ASN A 142 1.95 12.61 -5.90
C ASN A 142 1.69 11.15 -6.29
N ILE A 143 1.42 10.28 -5.32
CA ILE A 143 1.02 8.89 -5.55
C ILE A 143 -0.27 8.81 -6.37
N ILE A 144 -1.31 9.57 -6.02
CA ILE A 144 -2.58 9.57 -6.78
C ILE A 144 -2.38 10.02 -8.22
N LYS A 145 -1.49 11.00 -8.48
CA LYS A 145 -1.12 11.40 -9.85
C LYS A 145 -0.43 10.27 -10.60
N ALA A 146 0.52 9.58 -9.97
CA ALA A 146 1.23 8.45 -10.58
C ALA A 146 0.29 7.26 -10.85
N LEU A 147 -0.71 7.05 -10.00
CA LEU A 147 -1.74 6.01 -10.17
C LEU A 147 -2.83 6.38 -11.18
N LYS A 148 -2.74 7.52 -11.92
CA LYS A 148 -3.70 7.80 -12.99
C LYS A 148 -3.63 6.71 -14.07
N ASN A 149 -4.73 5.97 -14.26
CA ASN A 149 -4.83 4.80 -15.16
C ASN A 149 -3.78 3.71 -14.84
N ARG A 150 -3.39 3.57 -13.59
CA ARG A 150 -2.47 2.53 -13.08
C ARG A 150 -3.01 1.93 -11.80
N THR A 151 -2.61 0.70 -11.51
CA THR A 151 -2.94 -0.07 -10.30
C THR A 151 -1.73 -0.19 -9.36
N ALA A 152 -0.54 0.14 -9.85
CA ALA A 152 0.68 0.22 -9.05
C ALA A 152 1.56 1.37 -9.54
N CYS A 153 2.43 1.87 -8.66
CA CYS A 153 3.48 2.84 -9.01
C CYS A 153 4.67 2.73 -8.04
N LEU A 154 5.83 3.18 -8.51
CA LEU A 154 6.98 3.48 -7.65
C LEU A 154 6.74 4.79 -6.89
N ILE A 155 7.31 4.89 -5.71
CA ILE A 155 7.35 6.10 -4.88
C ILE A 155 8.80 6.56 -4.81
N ALA A 156 9.11 7.70 -5.41
CA ALA A 156 10.49 8.20 -5.52
C ALA A 156 11.24 8.18 -4.18
N ASN A 157 12.47 7.59 -4.17
CA ASN A 157 13.32 7.40 -3.00
C ASN A 157 12.67 6.66 -1.83
N HIS A 158 11.72 5.74 -2.10
CA HIS A 158 10.92 5.17 -1.03
C HIS A 158 10.59 3.68 -1.23
N GLY A 159 10.01 3.32 -2.37
CA GLY A 159 9.56 1.97 -2.66
C GLY A 159 8.40 1.94 -3.65
N GLN A 160 7.38 1.14 -3.37
CA GLN A 160 6.24 0.93 -4.26
C GLN A 160 4.90 0.93 -3.53
N VAL A 161 3.82 1.15 -4.26
CA VAL A 161 2.44 0.92 -3.80
C VAL A 161 1.61 0.28 -4.90
N ALA A 162 0.79 -0.70 -4.52
CA ALA A 162 -0.18 -1.37 -5.38
C ALA A 162 -1.56 -1.37 -4.73
N PHE A 163 -2.63 -1.38 -5.55
CA PHE A 163 -3.99 -1.61 -5.08
C PHE A 163 -4.74 -2.57 -6.01
N GLY A 164 -5.74 -3.26 -5.48
CA GLY A 164 -6.51 -4.26 -6.22
C GLY A 164 -7.86 -4.57 -5.58
N LYS A 165 -8.50 -5.64 -6.11
CA LYS A 165 -9.85 -6.07 -5.70
C LYS A 165 -9.87 -6.86 -4.37
N ASN A 166 -8.74 -7.41 -3.94
CA ASN A 166 -8.55 -8.13 -2.68
C ASN A 166 -7.06 -8.13 -2.31
N LEU A 167 -6.72 -8.59 -1.09
CA LEU A 167 -5.34 -8.61 -0.62
C LEU A 167 -4.44 -9.56 -1.42
N GLU A 168 -4.96 -10.70 -1.86
CA GLU A 168 -4.20 -11.69 -2.61
C GLU A 168 -3.67 -11.09 -3.92
N GLN A 169 -4.58 -10.66 -4.81
CA GLN A 169 -4.21 -10.03 -6.08
C GLN A 169 -3.34 -8.78 -5.92
N THR A 170 -3.60 -7.98 -4.86
CA THR A 170 -2.82 -6.77 -4.61
C THR A 170 -1.40 -7.11 -4.16
N PHE A 171 -1.25 -8.16 -3.39
CA PHE A 171 0.05 -8.63 -2.93
C PHE A 171 0.86 -9.24 -4.08
N GLU A 172 0.23 -10.07 -4.92
CA GLU A 172 0.83 -10.61 -6.13
C GLU A 172 1.27 -9.48 -7.07
N LEU A 173 0.44 -8.46 -7.28
CA LEU A 173 0.82 -7.29 -8.06
C LEU A 173 2.06 -6.58 -7.49
N ALA A 174 2.15 -6.45 -6.16
CA ALA A 174 3.34 -5.87 -5.54
C ALA A 174 4.59 -6.74 -5.73
N GLN A 175 4.45 -8.07 -5.73
CA GLN A 175 5.55 -8.99 -6.05
C GLN A 175 5.99 -8.86 -7.52
N GLU A 176 5.04 -8.76 -8.45
CA GLU A 176 5.36 -8.56 -9.87
C GLU A 176 6.05 -7.22 -10.13
N VAL A 177 5.64 -6.14 -9.45
CA VAL A 177 6.34 -4.85 -9.53
C VAL A 177 7.79 -4.99 -9.04
N GLU A 178 8.04 -5.73 -7.96
CA GLU A 178 9.40 -6.02 -7.49
C GLU A 178 10.21 -6.83 -8.51
N ASN A 179 9.60 -7.86 -9.10
CA ASN A 179 10.26 -8.73 -10.09
C ASN A 179 10.64 -7.97 -11.37
N ILE A 180 9.88 -6.94 -11.74
CA ILE A 180 10.13 -6.12 -12.92
C ILE A 180 11.22 -5.06 -12.65
N CYS A 181 11.41 -4.67 -11.40
CA CYS A 181 12.43 -3.69 -11.02
C CYS A 181 13.84 -4.29 -11.01
#